data_34b79d7523940c1421a09c29b606e0f9
#
_entry.id   34b79d7523940c1421a09c29b606e0f9
#
_cell.length_a   1.000
_cell.length_b   1.000
_cell.length_c   1.000
_cell.angle_alpha   90.00
_cell.angle_beta   90.00
_cell.angle_gamma   90.00
#
_symmetry.space_group_name_H-M   'P 1'
#
loop_
_entity.id
_entity.type
_entity.pdbx_description
1 polymer ?
#
loop_
_entity_poly.entity_id
_entity_poly.type
_entity_poly.pdbx_seq_one_letter_code
_entity_poly.pdbx_strand_id
1 'polypeptide(L)'
;MGVKISFLNKRNYKGEPIADILVTSPQILKSLNCPSKFNSGAIDEFLLIFLIAAKAKGVSLFKNLEELNKKESPRLKLASVILKKMGIKVKANNSSIKIFGNPNLKLNKKILINNYHKDHRVFMTSVVAALCLGGKWTIDD
;
A
#
# COMPACT_ATOMS: atom_id res chain seq x y z
N MET A 1 -11.92 5.03 -0.89
CA MET A 1 -11.61 4.59 0.47
C MET A 1 -12.08 5.59 1.54
N GLY A 2 -12.66 6.73 1.14
CA GLY A 2 -13.24 7.73 2.03
C GLY A 2 -12.27 8.82 2.49
N VAL A 3 -11.03 8.78 2.05
CA VAL A 3 -10.06 9.86 2.31
C VAL A 3 -10.41 11.09 1.48
N LYS A 4 -10.46 12.27 2.10
CA LYS A 4 -10.62 13.54 1.40
C LYS A 4 -9.26 14.17 1.16
N ILE A 5 -8.97 14.51 -0.09
CA ILE A 5 -7.73 15.17 -0.51
C ILE A 5 -8.10 16.49 -1.14
N SER A 6 -7.52 17.58 -0.66
CA SER A 6 -7.72 18.93 -1.18
C SER A 6 -6.39 19.55 -1.57
N PHE A 7 -6.35 20.19 -2.72
CA PHE A 7 -5.19 20.93 -3.21
C PHE A 7 -5.41 22.40 -2.96
N LEU A 8 -4.59 22.98 -2.09
CA LEU A 8 -4.65 24.39 -1.68
C LEU A 8 -3.49 25.17 -2.30
N ASN A 9 -3.58 26.49 -2.36
CA ASN A 9 -2.50 27.38 -2.79
C ASN A 9 -1.88 26.96 -4.13
N LYS A 10 -2.72 26.56 -5.10
CA LYS A 10 -2.28 26.12 -6.42
C LYS A 10 -1.55 27.25 -7.13
N ARG A 11 -0.34 27.00 -7.62
CA ARG A 11 0.49 27.93 -8.39
C ARG A 11 1.39 27.19 -9.36
N ASN A 12 1.99 27.91 -10.29
CA ASN A 12 3.04 27.37 -11.14
C ASN A 12 4.42 27.80 -10.63
N TYR A 13 5.35 26.89 -10.61
CA TYR A 13 6.74 27.16 -10.31
C TYR A 13 7.63 26.53 -11.42
N LYS A 14 8.35 27.37 -12.15
CA LYS A 14 9.21 26.94 -13.28
C LYS A 14 8.49 26.05 -14.31
N GLY A 15 7.22 26.34 -14.59
CA GLY A 15 6.40 25.56 -15.55
C GLY A 15 5.66 24.36 -14.95
N GLU A 16 5.95 23.99 -13.72
CA GLU A 16 5.31 22.84 -13.03
C GLU A 16 4.20 23.30 -12.10
N PRO A 17 3.04 22.64 -12.11
CA PRO A 17 1.96 22.93 -11.16
C PRO A 17 2.35 22.41 -9.77
N ILE A 18 2.25 23.29 -8.77
CA ILE A 18 2.50 22.93 -7.37
C ILE A 18 1.30 23.32 -6.52
N ALA A 19 1.10 22.62 -5.41
CA ALA A 19 0.05 22.91 -4.44
C ALA A 19 0.40 22.36 -3.06
N ASP A 20 -0.23 22.91 -2.03
CA ASP A 20 -0.26 22.30 -0.72
C ASP A 20 -1.33 21.19 -0.73
N ILE A 21 -1.05 20.07 -0.11
CA ILE A 21 -1.97 18.93 -0.08
C ILE A 21 -2.50 18.75 1.33
N LEU A 22 -3.82 18.97 1.49
CA LEU A 22 -4.52 18.69 2.74
C LEU A 22 -5.21 17.33 2.63
N VAL A 23 -4.83 16.40 3.53
CA VAL A 23 -5.41 15.07 3.62
C VAL A 23 -6.24 14.97 4.90
N THR A 24 -7.53 14.66 4.75
CA THR A 24 -8.41 14.38 5.89
C THR A 24 -8.78 12.91 5.91
N SER A 25 -8.33 12.22 6.96
CA SER A 25 -8.65 10.80 7.16
C SER A 25 -10.10 10.62 7.59
N PRO A 26 -10.84 9.64 7.07
CA PRO A 26 -12.13 9.25 7.63
C PRO A 26 -11.92 8.51 8.96
N GLN A 27 -12.96 8.44 9.79
CA GLN A 27 -12.92 7.62 11.01
C GLN A 27 -12.65 6.14 10.70
N ILE A 28 -13.21 5.64 9.62
CA ILE A 28 -13.01 4.27 9.15
C ILE A 28 -12.76 4.29 7.65
N LEU A 29 -11.61 3.73 7.24
CA LEU A 29 -11.31 3.52 5.83
C LEU A 29 -12.25 2.46 5.23
N LYS A 30 -12.76 2.71 4.03
CA LYS A 30 -13.62 1.77 3.29
C LYS A 30 -12.80 0.96 2.29
N SER A 31 -13.19 -0.30 2.11
CA SER A 31 -12.61 -1.16 1.08
C SER A 31 -12.82 -0.60 -0.33
N LEU A 32 -11.99 -1.05 -1.26
CA LEU A 32 -11.97 -0.57 -2.64
C LEU A 32 -12.00 -1.76 -3.63
N ASN A 33 -12.88 -1.69 -4.61
CA ASN A 33 -12.74 -2.44 -5.85
C ASN A 33 -12.06 -1.50 -6.86
N CYS A 34 -10.75 -1.65 -7.03
CA CYS A 34 -9.96 -0.71 -7.81
C CYS A 34 -10.21 -0.91 -9.32
N PRO A 35 -10.69 0.12 -10.04
CA PRO A 35 -10.81 0.05 -11.49
C PRO A 35 -9.44 -0.05 -12.15
N SER A 36 -9.23 -1.04 -13.03
CA SER A 36 -7.93 -1.30 -13.67
C SER A 36 -7.40 -0.14 -14.54
N LYS A 37 -8.27 0.78 -14.96
CA LYS A 37 -7.85 1.98 -15.70
C LYS A 37 -6.88 2.88 -14.94
N PHE A 38 -6.79 2.75 -13.63
CA PHE A 38 -5.86 3.52 -12.79
C PHE A 38 -4.52 2.80 -12.57
N ASN A 39 -4.37 1.55 -13.04
CA ASN A 39 -3.19 0.75 -12.74
C ASN A 39 -1.88 1.39 -13.21
N SER A 40 -1.84 1.89 -14.45
CA SER A 40 -0.62 2.51 -14.99
C SER A 40 -0.20 3.75 -14.20
N GLY A 41 -1.15 4.62 -13.86
CA GLY A 41 -0.85 5.84 -13.10
C GLY A 41 -0.52 5.61 -11.63
N ALA A 42 -0.87 4.44 -11.07
CA ALA A 42 -0.62 4.10 -9.67
C ALA A 42 0.37 2.94 -9.49
N ILE A 43 1.05 2.54 -10.57
CA ILE A 43 1.83 1.29 -10.59
C ILE A 43 2.89 1.23 -9.47
N ASP A 44 3.53 2.33 -9.19
CA ASP A 44 4.57 2.41 -8.18
C ASP A 44 4.04 2.63 -6.77
N GLU A 45 2.76 2.98 -6.62
CA GLU A 45 2.13 3.28 -5.32
C GLU A 45 1.30 2.12 -4.77
N PHE A 46 1.12 1.04 -5.53
CA PHE A 46 0.26 -0.07 -5.11
C PHE A 46 0.65 -0.69 -3.78
N LEU A 47 1.92 -0.77 -3.44
CA LEU A 47 2.36 -1.32 -2.15
C LEU A 47 1.78 -0.52 -0.98
N LEU A 48 1.80 0.82 -1.05
CA LEU A 48 1.18 1.70 -0.05
C LEU A 48 -0.35 1.61 -0.10
N ILE A 49 -0.95 1.52 -1.29
CA ILE A 49 -2.40 1.34 -1.45
C ILE A 49 -2.85 0.01 -0.80
N PHE A 50 -2.08 -1.06 -0.92
CA PHE A 50 -2.36 -2.33 -0.25
C PHE A 50 -2.25 -2.22 1.27
N LEU A 51 -1.30 -1.43 1.77
CA LEU A 51 -1.17 -1.13 3.21
C LEU A 51 -2.41 -0.38 3.73
N ILE A 52 -2.89 0.63 2.99
CA ILE A 52 -4.14 1.33 3.31
C ILE A 52 -5.33 0.37 3.27
N ALA A 53 -5.39 -0.52 2.26
CA ALA A 53 -6.43 -1.52 2.14
C ALA A 53 -6.41 -2.53 3.32
N ALA A 54 -5.24 -2.82 3.88
CA ALA A 54 -5.10 -3.66 5.07
C ALA A 54 -5.77 -3.05 6.32
N LYS A 55 -5.88 -1.72 6.39
CA LYS A 55 -6.57 -0.98 7.46
C LYS A 55 -8.05 -0.69 7.15
N ALA A 56 -8.52 -0.99 5.96
CA ALA A 56 -9.88 -0.67 5.55
C ALA A 56 -10.90 -1.68 6.13
N LYS A 57 -12.12 -1.23 6.36
CA LYS A 57 -13.24 -2.13 6.68
C LYS A 57 -13.73 -2.81 5.40
N GLY A 58 -13.73 -4.14 5.38
CA GLY A 58 -14.24 -4.94 4.26
C GLY A 58 -13.12 -5.52 3.39
N VAL A 59 -13.44 -5.82 2.15
CA VAL A 59 -12.58 -6.54 1.23
C VAL A 59 -12.22 -5.65 0.05
N SER A 60 -10.93 -5.40 -0.13
CA SER A 60 -10.41 -4.68 -1.29
C SER A 60 -9.94 -5.65 -2.37
N LEU A 61 -10.21 -5.32 -3.64
CA LEU A 61 -9.86 -6.13 -4.80
C LEU A 61 -9.11 -5.29 -5.84
N PHE A 62 -7.98 -5.81 -6.28
CA PHE A 62 -7.13 -5.21 -7.32
C PHE A 62 -6.84 -6.27 -8.37
N LYS A 63 -7.01 -5.93 -9.65
CA LYS A 63 -6.86 -6.83 -10.80
C LYS A 63 -5.94 -6.24 -11.86
N ASN A 64 -5.46 -7.08 -12.78
CA ASN A 64 -4.60 -6.72 -13.92
C ASN A 64 -3.31 -6.04 -13.45
N LEU A 65 -2.63 -6.68 -12.49
CA LEU A 65 -1.42 -6.17 -11.83
C LEU A 65 -0.17 -6.99 -12.20
N GLU A 66 -0.16 -7.68 -13.32
CA GLU A 66 0.95 -8.53 -13.78
C GLU A 66 2.26 -7.74 -13.85
N GLU A 67 2.16 -6.47 -14.20
CA GLU A 67 3.33 -5.59 -14.34
C GLU A 67 4.06 -5.36 -13.02
N LEU A 68 3.38 -5.43 -11.88
CA LEU A 68 4.02 -5.33 -10.56
C LEU A 68 5.05 -6.42 -10.29
N ASN A 69 4.92 -7.58 -10.92
CA ASN A 69 5.88 -8.67 -10.79
C ASN A 69 7.05 -8.59 -11.78
N LYS A 70 7.04 -7.58 -12.68
CA LYS A 70 8.10 -7.31 -13.66
C LYS A 70 8.94 -6.07 -13.29
N LYS A 71 8.79 -5.53 -12.08
CA LYS A 71 9.57 -4.41 -11.55
C LYS A 71 10.91 -4.92 -10.98
N GLU A 72 11.61 -4.12 -10.18
CA GLU A 72 12.89 -4.48 -9.53
C GLU A 72 12.78 -5.77 -8.70
N SER A 73 11.59 -6.06 -8.23
CA SER A 73 11.23 -7.27 -7.51
C SER A 73 9.82 -7.71 -7.90
N PRO A 74 9.41 -8.95 -7.58
CA PRO A 74 8.02 -9.39 -7.77
C PRO A 74 7.11 -8.74 -6.70
N ARG A 75 6.85 -7.43 -6.85
CA ARG A 75 6.20 -6.57 -5.86
C ARG A 75 4.84 -7.10 -5.40
N LEU A 76 4.01 -7.63 -6.30
CA LEU A 76 2.69 -8.19 -5.94
C LEU A 76 2.83 -9.41 -5.01
N LYS A 77 3.80 -10.29 -5.31
CA LYS A 77 4.12 -11.46 -4.49
C LYS A 77 4.64 -11.01 -3.12
N LEU A 78 5.60 -10.08 -3.08
CA LEU A 78 6.17 -9.56 -1.83
C LEU A 78 5.13 -8.84 -0.98
N ALA A 79 4.25 -8.04 -1.58
CA ALA A 79 3.13 -7.42 -0.86
C ALA A 79 2.25 -8.45 -0.17
N SER A 80 1.92 -9.55 -0.87
CA SER A 80 1.14 -10.65 -0.28
C SER A 80 1.84 -11.27 0.93
N VAL A 81 3.17 -11.46 0.84
CA VAL A 81 3.98 -12.01 1.95
C VAL A 81 3.98 -11.05 3.15
N ILE A 82 4.24 -9.75 2.90
CA ILE A 82 4.29 -8.73 3.96
C ILE A 82 2.94 -8.63 4.67
N LEU A 83 1.85 -8.53 3.92
CA LEU A 83 0.50 -8.44 4.49
C LEU A 83 0.17 -9.67 5.35
N LYS A 84 0.54 -10.87 4.90
CA LYS A 84 0.36 -12.10 5.69
C LYS A 84 1.20 -12.09 6.96
N LYS A 85 2.45 -11.62 6.91
CA LYS A 85 3.30 -11.43 8.11
C LYS A 85 2.66 -10.47 9.11
N MET A 86 1.95 -9.45 8.63
CA MET A 86 1.17 -8.53 9.46
C MET A 86 -0.11 -9.16 10.04
N GLY A 87 -0.49 -10.37 9.62
CA GLY A 87 -1.72 -11.06 10.06
C GLY A 87 -2.94 -10.72 9.23
N ILE A 88 -2.77 -10.09 8.07
CA ILE A 88 -3.86 -9.80 7.15
C ILE A 88 -4.14 -11.01 6.25
N LYS A 89 -5.41 -11.40 6.17
CA LYS A 89 -5.85 -12.44 5.22
C LYS A 89 -5.78 -11.89 3.80
N VAL A 90 -5.04 -12.60 2.94
CA VAL A 90 -4.82 -12.21 1.56
C VAL A 90 -5.02 -13.41 0.64
N LYS A 91 -5.70 -13.22 -0.49
CA LYS A 91 -5.72 -14.14 -1.63
C LYS A 91 -5.09 -13.42 -2.81
N ALA A 92 -4.00 -13.96 -3.35
CA ALA A 92 -3.27 -13.37 -4.47
C ALA A 92 -2.90 -14.45 -5.49
N ASN A 93 -2.81 -14.04 -6.75
CA ASN A 93 -2.22 -14.79 -7.86
C ASN A 93 -1.25 -13.88 -8.62
N ASN A 94 -0.84 -14.24 -9.82
CA ASN A 94 0.15 -13.48 -10.59
C ASN A 94 -0.35 -12.11 -11.09
N SER A 95 -1.67 -11.87 -11.08
CA SER A 95 -2.28 -10.67 -11.67
C SER A 95 -3.25 -9.96 -10.75
N SER A 96 -3.57 -10.51 -9.59
CA SER A 96 -4.57 -9.92 -8.71
C SER A 96 -4.29 -10.16 -7.24
N ILE A 97 -4.83 -9.29 -6.40
CA ILE A 97 -4.78 -9.42 -4.95
C ILE A 97 -6.12 -9.01 -4.34
N LYS A 98 -6.61 -9.85 -3.42
CA LYS A 98 -7.78 -9.63 -2.60
C LYS A 98 -7.34 -9.52 -1.14
N ILE A 99 -7.58 -8.36 -0.54
CA ILE A 99 -7.12 -8.00 0.81
C ILE A 99 -8.34 -7.89 1.73
N PHE A 100 -8.38 -8.70 2.78
CA PHE A 100 -9.41 -8.66 3.80
C PHE A 100 -8.93 -7.74 4.92
N GLY A 101 -9.35 -6.49 4.86
CA GLY A 101 -8.84 -5.44 5.75
C GLY A 101 -9.34 -5.57 7.19
N ASN A 102 -8.54 -5.03 8.10
CA ASN A 102 -8.82 -4.96 9.52
C ASN A 102 -8.64 -3.53 10.04
N PRO A 103 -9.71 -2.76 10.30
CA PRO A 103 -9.61 -1.40 10.81
C PRO A 103 -8.86 -1.28 12.13
N ASN A 104 -8.91 -2.33 12.96
CA ASN A 104 -8.27 -2.39 14.26
C ASN A 104 -6.85 -2.97 14.21
N LEU A 105 -6.26 -3.09 13.01
CA LEU A 105 -4.91 -3.63 12.85
C LEU A 105 -3.90 -2.80 13.64
N LYS A 106 -3.32 -3.43 14.66
CA LYS A 106 -2.16 -2.98 15.44
C LYS A 106 -1.24 -4.18 15.62
N LEU A 107 0.05 -3.93 15.58
CA LEU A 107 1.05 -4.99 15.68
C LEU A 107 1.81 -4.84 17.00
N ASN A 108 1.91 -5.94 17.73
CA ASN A 108 2.70 -6.04 18.97
C ASN A 108 3.75 -7.17 18.89
N LYS A 109 4.04 -7.65 17.69
CA LYS A 109 4.94 -8.78 17.40
C LYS A 109 6.17 -8.35 16.62
N LYS A 110 7.14 -9.27 16.52
CA LYS A 110 8.31 -9.10 15.65
C LYS A 110 7.91 -9.40 14.20
N ILE A 111 8.31 -8.53 13.28
CA ILE A 111 8.14 -8.68 11.84
C ILE A 111 9.53 -8.66 11.20
N LEU A 112 9.87 -9.71 10.49
CA LEU A 112 11.10 -9.80 9.71
C LEU A 112 10.75 -9.69 8.23
N ILE A 113 11.30 -8.69 7.55
CA ILE A 113 11.24 -8.51 6.10
C ILE A 113 12.65 -8.74 5.56
N ASN A 114 12.81 -9.78 4.79
CA ASN A 114 14.06 -10.17 4.14
C ASN A 114 13.78 -10.65 2.72
N ASN A 115 14.83 -10.81 1.91
CA ASN A 115 14.73 -11.27 0.52
C ASN A 115 13.75 -10.42 -0.31
N TYR A 116 13.82 -9.10 -0.15
CA TYR A 116 12.99 -8.15 -0.91
C TYR A 116 13.73 -7.54 -2.12
N HIS A 117 14.88 -8.14 -2.47
CA HIS A 117 15.68 -7.79 -3.66
C HIS A 117 16.13 -6.32 -3.67
N LYS A 118 16.46 -5.76 -2.52
CA LYS A 118 16.82 -4.34 -2.33
C LYS A 118 15.85 -3.35 -2.98
N ASP A 119 14.60 -3.79 -3.21
CA ASP A 119 13.55 -2.93 -3.79
C ASP A 119 13.17 -1.82 -2.81
N HIS A 120 13.53 -0.59 -3.16
CA HIS A 120 13.30 0.59 -2.33
C HIS A 120 11.82 0.83 -2.01
N ARG A 121 10.89 0.46 -2.91
CA ARG A 121 9.44 0.58 -2.68
C ARG A 121 8.95 -0.40 -1.62
N VAL A 122 9.49 -1.62 -1.64
CA VAL A 122 9.19 -2.62 -0.60
C VAL A 122 9.76 -2.17 0.74
N PHE A 123 10.99 -1.67 0.76
CA PHE A 123 11.63 -1.11 1.95
C PHE A 123 10.79 0.03 2.54
N MET A 124 10.50 1.08 1.75
CA MET A 124 9.73 2.24 2.21
C MET A 124 8.33 1.86 2.72
N THR A 125 7.64 0.95 2.03
CA THR A 125 6.32 0.47 2.48
C THR A 125 6.41 -0.24 3.82
N SER A 126 7.45 -1.03 4.04
CA SER A 126 7.68 -1.73 5.30
C SER A 126 7.98 -0.76 6.45
N VAL A 127 8.76 0.31 6.18
CA VAL A 127 9.01 1.38 7.15
C VAL A 127 7.72 2.12 7.50
N VAL A 128 6.91 2.49 6.52
CA VAL A 128 5.62 3.16 6.75
C VAL A 128 4.69 2.25 7.56
N ALA A 129 4.65 0.94 7.25
CA ALA A 129 3.87 -0.03 8.01
C ALA A 129 4.32 -0.09 9.49
N ALA A 130 5.63 -0.12 9.74
CA ALA A 130 6.20 -0.12 11.09
C ALA A 130 5.78 1.13 11.88
N LEU A 131 5.89 2.31 11.28
CA LEU A 131 5.53 3.59 11.91
C LEU A 131 4.02 3.69 12.20
N CYS A 132 3.18 3.20 11.30
CA CYS A 132 1.72 3.34 11.41
C CYS A 132 1.06 2.26 12.27
N LEU A 133 1.64 1.08 12.36
CA LEU A 133 0.99 -0.10 12.94
C LEU A 133 1.66 -0.61 14.22
N GLY A 134 2.87 -0.15 14.51
CA GLY A 134 3.66 -0.62 15.65
C GLY A 134 4.34 -1.96 15.38
N GLY A 135 4.73 -2.65 16.46
CA GLY A 135 5.54 -3.87 16.41
C GLY A 135 7.05 -3.59 16.34
N LYS A 136 7.85 -4.63 16.38
CA LYS A 136 9.31 -4.56 16.18
C LYS A 136 9.66 -5.11 14.81
N TRP A 137 10.15 -4.25 13.93
CA TRP A 137 10.48 -4.62 12.54
C TRP A 137 11.99 -4.74 12.36
N THR A 138 12.40 -5.76 11.64
CA THR A 138 13.73 -5.92 11.07
C THR A 138 13.56 -6.01 9.56
N ILE A 139 14.20 -5.11 8.84
CA ILE A 139 14.16 -5.04 7.38
C ILE A 139 15.60 -5.17 6.91
N ASP A 140 15.91 -6.31 6.34
CA ASP A 140 17.28 -6.70 5.96
C ASP A 140 17.26 -7.56 4.70
N ASP A 141 18.25 -7.34 3.77
CA ASP A 141 18.35 -8.04 2.48
C ASP A 141 19.81 -8.14 2.00
#